data_dfffde6ebf8683fc2180f238d4f10c0c
#
_entry.id   dfffde6ebf8683fc2180f238d4f10c0c
#
_cell.length_a   1.000
_cell.length_b   1.000
_cell.length_c   1.000
_cell.angle_alpha   90.00
_cell.angle_beta   90.00
_cell.angle_gamma   90.00
#
_symmetry.space_group_name_H-M   'P 1'
#
loop_
_entity.id
_entity.type
_entity.pdbx_description
1 polymer ?
#
loop_
_entity_poly.entity_id
_entity_poly.type
_entity_poly.pdbx_seq_one_letter_code
_entity_poly.pdbx_strand_id
1 'polypeptide(L)'
;MVSAWSAANGISLGQVKVDDKSNEITAIPLLINSLELSGCIVTIDAMGCQKDITQTIIGHDANYIIAIKENKKKNYQPAKQIIDYYQDRDEIINRVTRHVSENTGHGRVEKRTCTVVSYGSIMEKMFKKKLVGLKSVVGIKSERTIVATGEYTQEVRYYVTSLDNTKPEEIASAIRQHWSIENNLHWQLDVTFREDYSKKVKNAARNFSVATKMALTILK
;
A
#
# COMPACT_ATOMS: atom_id res chain seq x y z
N MET A 1 17.11 -3.23 1.60
CA MET A 1 17.14 -1.81 1.20
C MET A 1 15.72 -1.32 1.04
N VAL A 2 15.35 -0.13 1.56
CA VAL A 2 14.01 0.46 1.37
C VAL A 2 14.10 1.53 0.30
N SER A 3 13.15 1.53 -0.65
CA SER A 3 13.10 2.49 -1.77
C SER A 3 11.74 3.17 -1.83
N ALA A 4 11.73 4.42 -2.27
CA ALA A 4 10.51 5.17 -2.58
C ALA A 4 10.31 5.23 -4.10
N TRP A 5 9.08 5.01 -4.53
CA TRP A 5 8.68 5.00 -5.94
C TRP A 5 7.51 5.95 -6.17
N SER A 6 7.63 6.84 -7.14
CA SER A 6 6.52 7.65 -7.61
C SER A 6 5.74 6.88 -8.69
N ALA A 7 4.55 6.39 -8.32
CA ALA A 7 3.69 5.66 -9.25
C ALA A 7 3.21 6.53 -10.42
N ALA A 8 2.94 7.82 -10.15
CA ALA A 8 2.48 8.76 -11.17
C ALA A 8 3.56 9.07 -12.23
N ASN A 9 4.82 9.14 -11.80
CA ASN A 9 5.94 9.49 -12.70
C ASN A 9 6.74 8.26 -13.18
N GLY A 10 6.53 7.10 -12.58
CA GLY A 10 7.27 5.88 -12.90
C GLY A 10 8.75 5.95 -12.56
N ILE A 11 9.14 6.69 -11.51
CA ILE A 11 10.52 6.92 -11.12
C ILE A 11 10.82 6.54 -9.67
N SER A 12 12.06 6.15 -9.39
CA SER A 12 12.57 5.99 -8.03
C SER A 12 12.98 7.34 -7.45
N LEU A 13 12.37 7.73 -6.32
CA LEU A 13 12.62 9.00 -5.65
C LEU A 13 13.83 8.95 -4.70
N GLY A 14 14.15 7.77 -4.17
CA GLY A 14 15.25 7.60 -3.23
C GLY A 14 15.29 6.20 -2.63
N GLN A 15 16.37 5.94 -1.90
CA GLN A 15 16.55 4.68 -1.18
C GLN A 15 17.41 4.85 0.07
N VAL A 16 17.14 4.04 1.10
CA VAL A 16 17.93 3.96 2.32
C VAL A 16 18.37 2.51 2.54
N LYS A 17 19.67 2.35 2.88
CA LYS A 17 20.18 1.04 3.29
C LYS A 17 19.65 0.71 4.68
N VAL A 18 19.18 -0.53 4.84
CA VAL A 18 18.89 -1.08 6.17
C VAL A 18 20.20 -1.60 6.74
N ASP A 19 20.57 -1.14 7.93
CA ASP A 19 21.75 -1.62 8.61
C ASP A 19 21.58 -3.07 9.08
N ASP A 20 22.67 -3.83 9.15
CA ASP A 20 22.67 -5.27 9.49
C ASP A 20 22.03 -5.57 10.86
N LYS A 21 22.02 -4.58 11.78
CA LYS A 21 21.41 -4.66 13.12
C LYS A 21 20.05 -3.99 13.23
N SER A 22 19.50 -3.46 12.13
CA SER A 22 18.21 -2.77 12.07
C SER A 22 17.24 -3.48 11.13
N ASN A 23 16.00 -3.03 11.08
CA ASN A 23 14.99 -3.56 10.18
C ASN A 23 14.43 -2.43 9.28
N GLU A 24 13.65 -2.81 8.28
CA GLU A 24 13.05 -1.85 7.33
C GLU A 24 12.17 -0.82 8.02
N ILE A 25 11.56 -1.17 9.18
CA ILE A 25 10.70 -0.26 9.96
C ILE A 25 11.47 1.01 10.39
N THR A 26 12.76 0.87 10.75
CA THR A 26 13.59 2.00 11.16
C THR A 26 14.09 2.84 9.98
N ALA A 27 14.23 2.23 8.80
CA ALA A 27 14.68 2.91 7.59
C ALA A 27 13.57 3.73 6.91
N ILE A 28 12.28 3.33 7.06
CA ILE A 28 11.15 4.02 6.44
C ILE A 28 11.07 5.50 6.87
N PRO A 29 11.09 5.85 8.17
CA PRO A 29 11.06 7.26 8.59
C PRO A 29 12.24 8.08 8.04
N LEU A 30 13.44 7.49 7.96
CA LEU A 30 14.62 8.16 7.41
C LEU A 30 14.42 8.48 5.92
N LEU A 31 13.84 7.55 5.17
CA LEU A 31 13.53 7.76 3.76
C LEU A 31 12.45 8.85 3.59
N ILE A 32 11.36 8.79 4.37
CA ILE A 32 10.29 9.79 4.34
C ILE A 32 10.84 11.19 4.62
N ASN A 33 11.70 11.35 5.63
CA ASN A 33 12.31 12.63 6.00
C ASN A 33 13.25 13.19 4.91
N SER A 34 13.71 12.39 3.96
CA SER A 34 14.55 12.84 2.85
C SER A 34 13.76 13.27 1.60
N LEU A 35 12.43 13.20 1.64
CA LEU A 35 11.56 13.45 0.50
C LEU A 35 10.59 14.61 0.79
N GLU A 36 10.26 15.39 -0.24
CA GLU A 36 9.14 16.32 -0.20
C GLU A 36 7.86 15.58 -0.55
N LEU A 37 6.94 15.44 0.44
CA LEU A 37 5.75 14.60 0.33
C LEU A 37 4.43 15.37 0.53
N SER A 38 4.49 16.70 0.69
CA SER A 38 3.28 17.51 0.91
C SER A 38 2.23 17.23 -0.16
N GLY A 39 0.99 16.95 0.26
CA GLY A 39 -0.12 16.59 -0.61
C GLY A 39 -0.09 15.19 -1.23
N CYS A 40 0.96 14.39 -0.98
CA CYS A 40 1.09 13.04 -1.53
C CYS A 40 0.29 12.01 -0.72
N ILE A 41 -0.01 10.87 -1.36
CA ILE A 41 -0.49 9.64 -0.71
C ILE A 41 0.65 8.64 -0.68
N VAL A 42 1.12 8.30 0.52
CA VAL A 42 2.16 7.31 0.76
C VAL A 42 1.51 5.94 0.99
N THR A 43 1.83 4.97 0.16
CA THR A 43 1.34 3.59 0.32
C THR A 43 2.46 2.69 0.85
N ILE A 44 2.17 1.92 1.89
CA ILE A 44 3.14 1.01 2.52
C ILE A 44 2.45 -0.32 2.82
N ASP A 45 3.20 -1.41 2.76
CA ASP A 45 2.68 -2.72 3.16
C ASP A 45 2.49 -2.83 4.69
N ALA A 46 2.06 -4.02 5.16
CA ALA A 46 1.68 -4.21 6.56
C ALA A 46 2.81 -4.00 7.58
N MET A 47 4.08 -4.01 7.17
CA MET A 47 5.19 -3.71 8.07
C MET A 47 5.17 -2.24 8.52
N GLY A 48 4.73 -1.34 7.64
CA GLY A 48 4.59 0.10 7.90
C GLY A 48 3.46 0.47 8.86
N CYS A 49 2.63 -0.48 9.33
CA CYS A 49 1.56 -0.22 10.29
C CYS A 49 2.12 0.05 11.69
N GLN A 50 2.80 1.20 11.86
CA GLN A 50 3.49 1.66 13.06
C GLN A 50 3.13 3.12 13.35
N LYS A 51 3.04 3.47 14.66
CA LYS A 51 2.72 4.84 15.09
C LYS A 51 3.72 5.87 14.55
N ASP A 52 5.01 5.56 14.68
CA ASP A 52 6.09 6.49 14.31
C ASP A 52 6.10 6.77 12.79
N ILE A 53 5.83 5.74 11.97
CA ILE A 53 5.72 5.89 10.52
C ILE A 53 4.53 6.79 10.16
N THR A 54 3.34 6.52 10.74
CA THR A 54 2.15 7.36 10.48
C THR A 54 2.34 8.79 10.97
N GLN A 55 3.02 8.98 12.11
CA GLN A 55 3.34 10.30 12.64
C GLN A 55 4.29 11.07 11.71
N THR A 56 5.31 10.40 11.18
CA THR A 56 6.25 11.02 10.23
C THR A 56 5.54 11.43 8.94
N ILE A 57 4.70 10.57 8.36
CA ILE A 57 3.95 10.89 7.13
C ILE A 57 3.03 12.10 7.35
N ILE A 58 2.25 12.11 8.42
CA ILE A 58 1.34 13.24 8.74
C ILE A 58 2.14 14.52 9.01
N GLY A 59 3.32 14.43 9.64
CA GLY A 59 4.20 15.55 9.86
C GLY A 59 4.77 16.21 8.59
N HIS A 60 4.72 15.50 7.46
CA HIS A 60 5.07 16.00 6.11
C HIS A 60 3.85 16.48 5.30
N ASP A 61 2.70 16.75 5.93
CA ASP A 61 1.44 17.10 5.27
C ASP A 61 1.02 16.10 4.18
N ALA A 62 1.39 14.84 4.36
CA ALA A 62 1.06 13.74 3.46
C ALA A 62 -0.01 12.83 4.08
N ASN A 63 -0.70 12.10 3.21
CA ASN A 63 -1.63 11.05 3.60
C ASN A 63 -1.00 9.67 3.46
N TYR A 64 -1.56 8.69 4.17
CA TYR A 64 -1.11 7.30 4.05
C TYR A 64 -2.24 6.33 3.74
N ILE A 65 -1.90 5.24 3.07
CA ILE A 65 -2.69 4.01 2.98
C ILE A 65 -1.76 2.85 3.33
N ILE A 66 -2.05 2.14 4.41
CA ILE A 66 -1.19 1.07 4.93
C ILE A 66 -1.98 -0.24 4.96
N ALA A 67 -1.43 -1.28 4.35
CA ALA A 67 -2.03 -2.61 4.39
C ALA A 67 -2.01 -3.19 5.81
N ILE A 68 -3.00 -4.04 6.12
CA ILE A 68 -3.04 -4.80 7.37
C ILE A 68 -3.09 -6.29 7.02
N LYS A 69 -2.22 -7.08 7.65
CA LYS A 69 -2.15 -8.54 7.49
C LYS A 69 -2.42 -9.25 8.81
N GLU A 70 -2.82 -10.53 8.74
CA GLU A 70 -3.17 -11.37 9.90
C GLU A 70 -2.09 -11.46 10.98
N ASN A 71 -0.81 -11.40 10.61
CA ASN A 71 0.29 -11.40 11.56
C ASN A 71 0.28 -10.18 12.51
N LYS A 72 -0.47 -9.13 12.19
CA LYS A 72 -0.71 -7.94 13.02
C LYS A 72 -2.11 -8.00 13.68
N LYS A 73 -2.44 -9.09 14.37
CA LYS A 73 -3.77 -9.40 14.96
C LYS A 73 -4.45 -8.21 15.64
N LYS A 74 -3.69 -7.31 16.32
CA LYS A 74 -4.25 -6.17 17.08
C LYS A 74 -5.00 -5.15 16.21
N ASN A 75 -4.63 -5.01 14.94
CA ASN A 75 -5.27 -4.09 14.00
C ASN A 75 -6.09 -4.85 12.94
N TYR A 76 -5.69 -6.08 12.61
CA TYR A 76 -6.35 -6.90 11.61
C TYR A 76 -7.77 -7.28 12.01
N GLN A 77 -7.96 -7.82 13.21
CA GLN A 77 -9.28 -8.28 13.68
C GLN A 77 -10.31 -7.15 13.71
N PRO A 78 -10.01 -5.96 14.29
CA PRO A 78 -10.91 -4.82 14.21
C PRO A 78 -11.24 -4.40 12.77
N ALA A 79 -10.23 -4.28 11.89
CA ALA A 79 -10.45 -3.89 10.51
C ALA A 79 -11.34 -4.89 9.77
N LYS A 80 -11.06 -6.20 9.95
CA LYS A 80 -11.87 -7.28 9.38
C LYS A 80 -13.32 -7.19 9.86
N GLN A 81 -13.55 -7.11 11.17
CA GLN A 81 -14.90 -7.03 11.75
C GLN A 81 -15.69 -5.82 11.21
N ILE A 82 -15.02 -4.66 11.08
CA ILE A 82 -15.64 -3.46 10.56
C ILE A 82 -16.05 -3.67 9.10
N ILE A 83 -15.13 -4.11 8.25
CA ILE A 83 -15.39 -4.30 6.83
C ILE A 83 -16.43 -5.39 6.59
N ASP A 84 -16.31 -6.56 7.25
CA ASP A 84 -17.29 -7.65 7.13
C ASP A 84 -18.71 -7.19 7.55
N TYR A 85 -18.80 -6.34 8.59
CA TYR A 85 -20.08 -5.79 9.02
C TYR A 85 -20.72 -4.87 7.98
N TYR A 86 -19.91 -4.05 7.30
CA TYR A 86 -20.42 -3.03 6.36
C TYR A 86 -20.39 -3.46 4.89
N GLN A 87 -19.70 -4.55 4.54
CA GLN A 87 -19.44 -4.93 3.15
C GLN A 87 -20.71 -5.14 2.31
N ASP A 88 -21.76 -5.72 2.91
CA ASP A 88 -22.99 -6.09 2.21
C ASP A 88 -24.24 -5.30 2.71
N ARG A 89 -24.01 -4.17 3.41
CA ARG A 89 -25.09 -3.36 3.98
C ARG A 89 -25.17 -2.00 3.30
N ASP A 90 -26.26 -1.74 2.61
CA ASP A 90 -26.50 -0.47 1.92
C ASP A 90 -27.06 0.65 2.80
N GLU A 91 -27.48 0.34 4.04
CA GLU A 91 -28.33 1.22 4.85
C GLU A 91 -27.62 2.32 5.64
N ILE A 92 -26.27 2.43 5.62
CA ILE A 92 -25.57 3.38 6.49
C ILE A 92 -24.94 4.49 5.67
N ILE A 93 -25.77 5.42 5.25
CA ILE A 93 -25.58 6.44 4.22
C ILE A 93 -24.39 7.39 4.44
N ASN A 94 -23.92 7.64 5.65
CA ASN A 94 -22.90 8.68 5.87
C ASN A 94 -21.53 8.18 6.35
N ARG A 95 -21.38 6.88 6.61
CA ARG A 95 -20.13 6.32 7.14
C ARG A 95 -19.42 5.39 6.18
N VAL A 96 -20.10 4.92 5.15
CA VAL A 96 -19.61 3.94 4.21
C VAL A 96 -19.73 4.48 2.80
N THR A 97 -18.66 4.45 2.07
CA THR A 97 -18.65 4.72 0.63
C THR A 97 -18.03 3.55 -0.11
N ARG A 98 -18.42 3.37 -1.36
CA ARG A 98 -17.93 2.26 -2.19
C ARG A 98 -17.54 2.76 -3.58
N HIS A 99 -16.51 2.14 -4.12
CA HIS A 99 -16.15 2.24 -5.53
C HIS A 99 -16.01 0.83 -6.10
N VAL A 100 -16.64 0.58 -7.24
CA VAL A 100 -16.59 -0.71 -7.94
C VAL A 100 -15.90 -0.51 -9.28
N SER A 101 -14.93 -1.36 -9.57
CA SER A 101 -14.27 -1.40 -10.87
C SER A 101 -14.29 -2.82 -11.43
N GLU A 102 -14.55 -2.95 -12.73
CA GLU A 102 -14.54 -4.23 -13.44
C GLU A 102 -13.56 -4.17 -14.61
N ASN A 103 -12.80 -5.24 -14.78
CA ASN A 103 -11.85 -5.38 -15.88
C ASN A 103 -12.00 -6.77 -16.50
N THR A 104 -12.07 -6.80 -17.81
CA THR A 104 -12.05 -8.05 -18.59
C THR A 104 -10.79 -8.08 -19.43
N GLY A 105 -10.01 -9.15 -19.32
CA GLY A 105 -8.78 -9.32 -20.09
C GLY A 105 -8.07 -10.62 -19.76
N HIS A 106 -7.21 -11.07 -20.66
CA HIS A 106 -6.42 -12.31 -20.49
C HIS A 106 -7.23 -13.54 -20.07
N GLY A 107 -8.46 -13.69 -20.63
CA GLY A 107 -9.34 -14.82 -20.34
C GLY A 107 -9.99 -14.81 -18.96
N ARG A 108 -10.04 -13.67 -18.29
CA ARG A 108 -10.64 -13.53 -16.96
C ARG A 108 -11.45 -12.24 -16.81
N VAL A 109 -12.44 -12.29 -15.95
CA VAL A 109 -13.21 -11.14 -15.47
C VAL A 109 -12.79 -10.87 -14.02
N GLU A 110 -12.39 -9.66 -13.73
CA GLU A 110 -12.02 -9.21 -12.38
C GLU A 110 -12.93 -8.07 -11.95
N LYS A 111 -13.61 -8.26 -10.83
CA LYS A 111 -14.39 -7.23 -10.16
C LYS A 111 -13.71 -6.86 -8.83
N ARG A 112 -13.53 -5.57 -8.60
CA ARG A 112 -12.97 -5.06 -7.34
C ARG A 112 -13.94 -4.08 -6.70
N THR A 113 -14.27 -4.33 -5.44
CA THR A 113 -15.09 -3.43 -4.62
C THR A 113 -14.22 -2.85 -3.52
N CYS A 114 -14.03 -1.53 -3.56
CA CYS A 114 -13.39 -0.76 -2.49
C CYS A 114 -14.49 -0.26 -1.54
N THR A 115 -14.51 -0.74 -0.31
CA THR A 115 -15.40 -0.27 0.74
C THR A 115 -14.59 0.56 1.72
N VAL A 116 -14.97 1.82 1.91
CA VAL A 116 -14.31 2.76 2.84
C VAL A 116 -15.26 3.11 3.96
N VAL A 117 -14.83 2.86 5.19
CA VAL A 117 -15.63 3.09 6.39
C VAL A 117 -14.96 4.16 7.24
N SER A 118 -15.66 5.27 7.52
CA SER A 118 -15.16 6.34 8.38
C SER A 118 -14.83 5.85 9.78
N TYR A 119 -13.63 6.19 10.24
CA TYR A 119 -13.17 5.90 11.60
C TYR A 119 -13.86 6.84 12.60
N GLY A 120 -14.54 6.27 13.56
CA GLY A 120 -15.28 7.03 14.59
C GLY A 120 -14.96 6.53 16.00
N SER A 121 -15.52 7.18 17.00
CA SER A 121 -15.27 6.92 18.44
C SER A 121 -15.46 5.46 18.86
N ILE A 122 -16.36 4.73 18.24
CA ILE A 122 -16.59 3.31 18.51
C ILE A 122 -15.39 2.50 18.01
N MET A 123 -14.89 2.81 16.80
CA MET A 123 -13.75 2.13 16.20
C MET A 123 -12.43 2.45 16.93
N GLU A 124 -12.31 3.67 17.48
CA GLU A 124 -11.15 4.07 18.26
C GLU A 124 -10.88 3.13 19.45
N LYS A 125 -11.94 2.61 20.07
CA LYS A 125 -11.84 1.62 21.17
C LYS A 125 -11.42 0.23 20.69
N MET A 126 -11.67 -0.10 19.42
CA MET A 126 -11.33 -1.41 18.84
C MET A 126 -9.86 -1.50 18.45
N PHE A 127 -9.26 -0.40 18.00
CA PHE A 127 -7.86 -0.36 17.59
C PHE A 127 -6.95 -0.11 18.81
N LYS A 128 -6.28 -1.17 19.27
CA LYS A 128 -5.36 -1.09 20.43
C LYS A 128 -4.10 -0.26 20.14
N LYS A 129 -3.69 -0.17 18.89
CA LYS A 129 -2.53 0.61 18.46
C LYS A 129 -3.01 1.88 17.77
N LYS A 130 -2.84 3.03 18.44
CA LYS A 130 -3.21 4.33 17.87
C LYS A 130 -2.28 4.66 16.70
N LEU A 131 -2.86 4.85 15.52
CA LEU A 131 -2.18 5.39 14.34
C LEU A 131 -2.49 6.88 14.24
N VAL A 132 -1.47 7.70 14.00
CA VAL A 132 -1.67 9.15 13.92
C VAL A 132 -2.43 9.50 12.65
N GLY A 133 -3.46 10.35 12.76
CA GLY A 133 -4.24 10.80 11.60
C GLY A 133 -5.18 9.74 10.99
N LEU A 134 -5.42 8.59 11.63
CA LEU A 134 -6.34 7.58 11.12
C LEU A 134 -7.77 8.13 10.96
N LYS A 135 -8.31 8.11 9.75
CA LYS A 135 -9.67 8.59 9.43
C LYS A 135 -10.59 7.50 8.88
N SER A 136 -10.05 6.49 8.20
CA SER A 136 -10.88 5.44 7.60
C SER A 136 -10.22 4.06 7.63
N VAL A 137 -11.08 3.04 7.64
CA VAL A 137 -10.73 1.64 7.41
C VAL A 137 -11.23 1.24 6.03
N VAL A 138 -10.42 0.51 5.27
CA VAL A 138 -10.70 0.16 3.89
C VAL A 138 -10.64 -1.35 3.69
N GLY A 139 -11.62 -1.90 2.97
CA GLY A 139 -11.63 -3.26 2.47
C GLY A 139 -11.62 -3.28 0.94
N ILE A 140 -10.71 -4.03 0.34
CA ILE A 140 -10.70 -4.32 -1.09
C ILE A 140 -11.12 -5.77 -1.27
N LYS A 141 -12.34 -5.98 -1.75
CA LYS A 141 -12.83 -7.29 -2.19
C LYS A 141 -12.49 -7.45 -3.67
N SER A 142 -11.69 -8.46 -3.99
CA SER A 142 -11.32 -8.84 -5.36
C SER A 142 -11.98 -10.16 -5.70
N GLU A 143 -12.80 -10.16 -6.74
CA GLU A 143 -13.50 -11.31 -7.28
C GLU A 143 -12.96 -11.57 -8.67
N ARG A 144 -12.58 -12.82 -8.96
CA ARG A 144 -12.00 -13.22 -10.24
C ARG A 144 -12.71 -14.47 -10.76
N THR A 145 -13.12 -14.42 -12.02
CA THR A 145 -13.68 -15.55 -12.74
C THR A 145 -12.83 -15.85 -13.98
N ILE A 146 -12.35 -17.07 -14.13
CA ILE A 146 -11.65 -17.55 -15.34
C ILE A 146 -12.71 -17.93 -16.36
N VAL A 147 -12.74 -17.24 -17.51
CA VAL A 147 -13.80 -17.41 -18.51
C VAL A 147 -13.85 -18.84 -19.07
N ALA A 148 -12.67 -19.47 -19.29
CA ALA A 148 -12.58 -20.80 -19.89
C ALA A 148 -13.04 -21.92 -18.97
N THR A 149 -12.85 -21.82 -17.67
CA THR A 149 -13.13 -22.89 -16.69
C THR A 149 -14.32 -22.59 -15.79
N GLY A 150 -14.76 -21.33 -15.72
CA GLY A 150 -15.76 -20.87 -14.76
C GLY A 150 -15.23 -20.81 -13.31
N GLU A 151 -13.94 -21.04 -13.10
CA GLU A 151 -13.34 -21.01 -11.77
C GLU A 151 -13.48 -19.62 -11.16
N TYR A 152 -14.06 -19.55 -9.95
CA TYR A 152 -14.27 -18.31 -9.20
C TYR A 152 -13.38 -18.29 -7.97
N THR A 153 -12.69 -17.17 -7.76
CA THR A 153 -11.89 -16.91 -6.58
C THR A 153 -12.24 -15.56 -5.98
N GLN A 154 -12.21 -15.46 -4.66
CA GLN A 154 -12.46 -14.23 -3.92
C GLN A 154 -11.41 -14.01 -2.84
N GLU A 155 -10.92 -12.78 -2.72
CA GLU A 155 -10.00 -12.34 -1.68
C GLU A 155 -10.44 -10.98 -1.13
N VAL A 156 -10.29 -10.78 0.19
CA VAL A 156 -10.49 -9.47 0.83
C VAL A 156 -9.19 -9.04 1.51
N ARG A 157 -8.75 -7.83 1.19
CA ARG A 157 -7.57 -7.18 1.81
C ARG A 157 -7.99 -5.95 2.56
N TYR A 158 -7.36 -5.71 3.70
CA TYR A 158 -7.72 -4.64 4.63
C TYR A 158 -6.61 -3.60 4.73
N TYR A 159 -7.02 -2.32 4.85
CA TYR A 159 -6.11 -1.18 4.93
C TYR A 159 -6.63 -0.18 5.97
N VAL A 160 -5.71 0.65 6.44
CA VAL A 160 -6.01 1.85 7.23
C VAL A 160 -5.47 3.08 6.51
N THR A 161 -6.16 4.20 6.63
CA THR A 161 -5.79 5.42 5.91
C THR A 161 -6.10 6.69 6.69
N SER A 162 -5.30 7.73 6.44
CA SER A 162 -5.57 9.11 6.90
C SER A 162 -6.53 9.87 5.97
N LEU A 163 -6.91 9.29 4.82
CA LEU A 163 -7.95 9.85 3.96
C LEU A 163 -9.32 9.59 4.55
N ASP A 164 -10.24 10.52 4.36
CA ASP A 164 -11.65 10.30 4.70
C ASP A 164 -12.35 9.40 3.67
N ASN A 165 -13.62 9.13 3.89
CA ASN A 165 -14.40 8.24 3.03
C ASN A 165 -15.05 8.94 1.83
N THR A 166 -14.74 10.21 1.55
CA THR A 166 -15.42 10.97 0.49
C THR A 166 -14.97 10.60 -0.91
N LYS A 167 -13.75 10.01 -1.05
CA LYS A 167 -13.14 9.67 -2.34
C LYS A 167 -12.70 8.21 -2.42
N PRO A 168 -13.64 7.24 -2.41
CA PRO A 168 -13.29 5.81 -2.45
C PRO A 168 -12.56 5.40 -3.75
N GLU A 169 -12.80 6.09 -4.84
CA GLU A 169 -12.11 5.88 -6.12
C GLU A 169 -10.61 6.23 -6.03
N GLU A 170 -10.27 7.37 -5.43
CA GLU A 170 -8.88 7.78 -5.23
C GLU A 170 -8.12 6.77 -4.36
N ILE A 171 -8.76 6.30 -3.27
CA ILE A 171 -8.21 5.28 -2.38
C ILE A 171 -8.01 3.95 -3.14
N ALA A 172 -9.00 3.51 -3.91
CA ALA A 172 -8.92 2.29 -4.72
C ALA A 172 -7.78 2.37 -5.75
N SER A 173 -7.65 3.52 -6.42
CA SER A 173 -6.59 3.79 -7.39
C SER A 173 -5.20 3.75 -6.74
N ALA A 174 -5.00 4.41 -5.60
CA ALA A 174 -3.73 4.42 -4.88
C ALA A 174 -3.33 3.01 -4.41
N ILE A 175 -4.29 2.22 -3.90
CA ILE A 175 -4.04 0.81 -3.52
C ILE A 175 -3.63 -0.02 -4.75
N ARG A 176 -4.28 0.19 -5.89
CA ARG A 176 -3.92 -0.52 -7.12
C ARG A 176 -2.53 -0.12 -7.62
N GLN A 177 -2.20 1.16 -7.56
CA GLN A 177 -0.89 1.67 -7.96
C GLN A 177 0.24 1.15 -7.05
N HIS A 178 -0.04 0.89 -5.78
CA HIS A 178 0.95 0.26 -4.89
C HIS A 178 1.48 -1.08 -5.45
N TRP A 179 0.59 -1.88 -6.04
CA TRP A 179 0.99 -3.15 -6.66
C TRP A 179 1.76 -2.99 -7.97
N SER A 180 1.69 -1.81 -8.59
CA SER A 180 2.45 -1.55 -9.81
C SER A 180 3.96 -1.49 -9.58
N ILE A 181 4.41 -1.21 -8.35
CA ILE A 181 5.84 -1.19 -8.00
C ILE A 181 6.48 -2.57 -8.20
N GLU A 182 5.73 -3.65 -7.92
CA GLU A 182 6.22 -5.03 -8.10
C GLU A 182 6.60 -5.27 -9.56
N ASN A 183 5.76 -4.88 -10.51
CA ASN A 183 6.00 -5.08 -11.94
C ASN A 183 6.93 -4.03 -12.54
N ASN A 184 6.81 -2.78 -12.11
CA ASN A 184 7.49 -1.64 -12.75
C ASN A 184 8.89 -1.38 -12.18
N LEU A 185 9.15 -1.84 -10.96
CA LEU A 185 10.46 -1.68 -10.31
C LEU A 185 11.07 -3.04 -9.97
N HIS A 186 10.47 -3.80 -9.04
CA HIS A 186 11.11 -5.00 -8.48
C HIS A 186 11.36 -6.05 -9.56
N TRP A 187 10.35 -6.42 -10.33
CA TRP A 187 10.51 -7.39 -11.42
C TRP A 187 11.56 -6.95 -12.46
N GLN A 188 11.61 -5.65 -12.80
CA GLN A 188 12.59 -5.13 -13.74
C GLN A 188 14.02 -5.22 -13.18
N LEU A 189 14.21 -4.90 -11.89
CA LEU A 189 15.52 -5.00 -11.24
C LEU A 189 15.99 -6.46 -11.17
N ASP A 190 15.09 -7.38 -10.83
CA ASP A 190 15.43 -8.79 -10.62
C ASP A 190 15.62 -9.54 -11.95
N VAL A 191 14.73 -9.33 -12.91
CA VAL A 191 14.73 -10.09 -14.18
C VAL A 191 15.56 -9.40 -15.24
N THR A 192 15.36 -8.10 -15.49
CA THR A 192 16.03 -7.38 -16.57
C THR A 192 17.46 -7.02 -16.19
N PHE A 193 17.66 -6.48 -14.98
CA PHE A 193 18.98 -6.08 -14.49
C PHE A 193 19.72 -7.16 -13.72
N ARG A 194 19.05 -8.29 -13.41
CA ARG A 194 19.61 -9.44 -12.68
C ARG A 194 20.30 -9.02 -11.38
N GLU A 195 19.67 -8.13 -10.61
CA GLU A 195 20.30 -7.50 -9.43
C GLU A 195 20.65 -8.54 -8.38
N ASP A 196 19.82 -9.58 -8.19
CA ASP A 196 20.04 -10.67 -7.24
C ASP A 196 21.20 -11.62 -7.61
N TYR A 197 21.55 -11.75 -8.89
CA TYR A 197 22.65 -12.60 -9.34
C TYR A 197 24.03 -11.98 -9.11
N SER A 198 24.07 -10.69 -8.84
CA SER A 198 25.29 -9.91 -8.76
C SER A 198 25.75 -9.78 -7.31
N LYS A 199 26.65 -10.65 -6.86
CA LYS A 199 27.29 -10.57 -5.53
C LYS A 199 28.15 -9.31 -5.44
N LYS A 200 27.59 -8.24 -4.92
CA LYS A 200 28.29 -6.98 -4.69
C LYS A 200 28.58 -6.80 -3.21
N VAL A 201 29.76 -6.30 -2.88
CA VAL A 201 30.20 -6.10 -1.50
C VAL A 201 30.31 -4.62 -1.15
N LYS A 202 30.18 -4.29 0.13
CA LYS A 202 30.32 -2.92 0.67
C LYS A 202 29.36 -1.92 -0.02
N ASN A 203 29.89 -0.78 -0.45
CA ASN A 203 29.12 0.29 -1.10
C ASN A 203 28.75 0.00 -2.56
N ALA A 204 29.35 -1.02 -3.18
CA ALA A 204 29.07 -1.35 -4.58
C ALA A 204 27.61 -1.79 -4.78
N ALA A 205 27.02 -2.54 -3.85
CA ALA A 205 25.60 -2.93 -3.91
C ALA A 205 24.68 -1.70 -3.93
N ARG A 206 24.93 -0.73 -3.04
CA ARG A 206 24.15 0.52 -2.97
C ARG A 206 24.28 1.35 -4.25
N ASN A 207 25.51 1.58 -4.72
CA ASN A 207 25.78 2.41 -5.89
C ASN A 207 25.20 1.79 -7.16
N PHE A 208 25.32 0.47 -7.30
CA PHE A 208 24.74 -0.21 -8.45
C PHE A 208 23.21 -0.17 -8.44
N SER A 209 22.56 -0.36 -7.30
CA SER A 209 21.10 -0.25 -7.19
C SER A 209 20.60 1.17 -7.54
N VAL A 210 21.37 2.23 -7.22
CA VAL A 210 21.06 3.59 -7.70
C VAL A 210 21.19 3.67 -9.21
N ALA A 211 22.29 3.18 -9.77
CA ALA A 211 22.56 3.25 -11.21
C ALA A 211 21.51 2.48 -12.03
N THR A 212 21.12 1.27 -11.60
CA THR A 212 20.08 0.47 -12.29
C THR A 212 18.71 1.14 -12.23
N LYS A 213 18.34 1.77 -11.11
CA LYS A 213 17.08 2.53 -10.98
C LYS A 213 17.09 3.79 -11.86
N MET A 214 18.22 4.49 -11.95
CA MET A 214 18.37 5.63 -12.87
C MET A 214 18.25 5.16 -14.33
N ALA A 215 18.93 4.07 -14.70
CA ALA A 215 18.82 3.49 -16.04
C ALA A 215 17.38 3.09 -16.36
N LEU A 216 16.67 2.44 -15.43
CA LEU A 216 15.27 2.08 -15.59
C LEU A 216 14.37 3.32 -15.83
N THR A 217 14.65 4.43 -15.14
CA THR A 217 13.91 5.69 -15.32
C THR A 217 14.15 6.31 -16.69
N ILE A 218 15.36 6.19 -17.25
CA ILE A 218 15.70 6.75 -18.55
C ILE A 218 15.15 5.89 -19.71
N LEU A 219 15.05 4.56 -19.51
CA LEU A 219 14.60 3.62 -20.53
C LEU A 219 13.08 3.51 -20.66
N LYS A 220 12.32 4.12 -19.76
CA LYS A 220 10.85 4.22 -19.81
C LYS A 220 10.40 5.49 -20.53
#